data_1862a99416e07c5a3066cda5dce6e077
#
_entry.id   1862a99416e07c5a3066cda5dce6e077
#
_cell.length_a   1.000
_cell.length_b   1.000
_cell.length_c   1.000
_cell.angle_alpha   90.00
_cell.angle_beta   90.00
_cell.angle_gamma   90.00
#
_symmetry.space_group_name_H-M   'P 1'
#
loop_
_entity.id
_entity.type
_entity.pdbx_description
1 polymer ?
#
loop_
_entity_poly.entity_id
_entity_poly.type
_entity_poly.pdbx_seq_one_letter_code
_entity_poly.pdbx_strand_id
1 'polypeptide(L)'
;MATTQPRGYAPDIDIGISAEDRKQIAEGLARLLADTYTLYLKTHNFHWNVTGPMFNTLHLMFEGHYTELAAAVDLIAERIRALGFPAPGSYKAYARLSSIEEAEGVPSAEEMIAQLVKGQEAVVRTARTVFPAVERAGDEPTADLLTQRMQVHEKTAWMLRSLLE
;
A
#
# COMPACT_ATOMS: atom_id res chain seq x y z
N MET A 1 22.92 27.16 -27.53
CA MET A 1 23.33 25.76 -27.43
C MET A 1 22.15 24.96 -26.96
N ALA A 2 21.57 24.15 -27.82
CA ALA A 2 20.43 23.33 -27.51
C ALA A 2 20.91 22.09 -26.72
N THR A 3 20.45 21.94 -25.48
CA THR A 3 20.69 20.74 -24.70
C THR A 3 19.81 19.64 -25.27
N THR A 4 20.38 18.75 -26.06
CA THR A 4 19.74 17.49 -26.46
C THR A 4 19.59 16.61 -25.23
N GLN A 5 18.37 16.50 -24.71
CA GLN A 5 18.04 15.39 -23.80
C GLN A 5 18.24 14.07 -24.55
N PRO A 6 18.85 13.05 -23.92
CA PRO A 6 18.91 11.74 -24.53
C PRO A 6 17.46 11.23 -24.65
N ARG A 7 17.01 11.04 -25.88
CA ARG A 7 15.74 10.35 -26.16
C ARG A 7 15.94 8.89 -25.81
N GLY A 8 15.58 8.52 -24.59
CA GLY A 8 15.36 7.12 -24.27
C GLY A 8 14.22 6.63 -25.18
N TYR A 9 14.50 5.68 -26.04
CA TYR A 9 13.50 5.03 -26.88
C TYR A 9 12.66 4.10 -26.00
N ALA A 10 11.63 4.67 -25.38
CA ALA A 10 10.54 3.86 -24.85
C ALA A 10 9.40 3.94 -25.86
N PRO A 11 8.92 2.82 -26.42
CA PRO A 11 7.77 2.83 -27.28
C PRO A 11 6.55 3.36 -26.55
N ASP A 12 5.63 3.99 -27.25
CA ASP A 12 4.36 4.44 -26.70
C ASP A 12 3.57 3.27 -26.12
N ILE A 13 2.95 3.51 -24.98
CA ILE A 13 2.12 2.49 -24.31
C ILE A 13 0.74 2.52 -24.97
N ASP A 14 0.38 1.41 -25.59
CA ASP A 14 -0.93 1.21 -26.24
C ASP A 14 -1.63 0.00 -25.63
N ILE A 15 -2.33 0.23 -24.51
CA ILE A 15 -3.11 -0.78 -23.79
C ILE A 15 -4.60 -0.46 -23.72
N GLY A 16 -5.07 0.42 -24.60
CA GLY A 16 -6.48 0.83 -24.66
C GLY A 16 -6.92 1.81 -23.56
N ILE A 17 -5.98 2.40 -22.83
CA ILE A 17 -6.23 3.39 -21.77
C ILE A 17 -5.50 4.68 -22.13
N SER A 18 -6.20 5.83 -22.08
CA SER A 18 -5.60 7.12 -22.40
C SER A 18 -4.42 7.45 -21.45
N ALA A 19 -3.47 8.26 -21.93
CA ALA A 19 -2.34 8.70 -21.10
C ALA A 19 -2.80 9.44 -19.83
N GLU A 20 -3.86 10.25 -19.94
CA GLU A 20 -4.42 10.98 -18.80
C GLU A 20 -5.04 10.04 -17.76
N ASP A 21 -5.83 9.06 -18.20
CA ASP A 21 -6.42 8.08 -17.28
C ASP A 21 -5.33 7.22 -16.62
N ARG A 22 -4.33 6.77 -17.38
CA ARG A 22 -3.17 6.03 -16.82
C ARG A 22 -2.46 6.84 -15.74
N LYS A 23 -2.29 8.14 -15.95
CA LYS A 23 -1.67 9.05 -14.98
C LYS A 23 -2.48 9.14 -13.69
N GLN A 24 -3.78 9.37 -13.80
CA GLN A 24 -4.67 9.49 -12.63
C GLN A 24 -4.70 8.19 -11.81
N ILE A 25 -4.74 7.05 -12.49
CA ILE A 25 -4.69 5.73 -11.83
C ILE A 25 -3.34 5.55 -11.13
N ALA A 26 -2.23 5.87 -11.80
CA ALA A 26 -0.89 5.76 -11.23
C ALA A 26 -0.70 6.66 -10.00
N GLU A 27 -1.24 7.87 -10.00
CA GLU A 27 -1.23 8.77 -8.84
C GLU A 27 -2.03 8.19 -7.66
N GLY A 28 -3.17 7.56 -7.93
CA GLY A 28 -3.95 6.83 -6.92
C GLY A 28 -3.19 5.63 -6.34
N LEU A 29 -2.58 4.84 -7.21
CA LEU A 29 -1.76 3.70 -6.81
C LEU A 29 -0.50 4.13 -6.04
N ALA A 30 0.07 5.30 -6.33
CA ALA A 30 1.20 5.84 -5.56
C ALA A 30 0.83 6.13 -4.11
N ARG A 31 -0.39 6.62 -3.85
CA ARG A 31 -0.91 6.79 -2.48
C ARG A 31 -1.14 5.43 -1.80
N LEU A 32 -1.71 4.47 -2.53
CA LEU A 32 -1.90 3.10 -2.03
C LEU A 32 -0.56 2.43 -1.71
N LEU A 33 0.45 2.60 -2.55
CA LEU A 33 1.80 2.11 -2.32
C LEU A 33 2.41 2.70 -1.05
N ALA A 34 2.28 4.01 -0.87
CA ALA A 34 2.78 4.71 0.30
C ALA A 34 2.12 4.22 1.60
N ASP A 35 0.80 4.06 1.60
CA ASP A 35 0.07 3.49 2.73
C ASP A 35 0.49 2.05 3.02
N THR A 36 0.62 1.23 1.99
CA THR A 36 1.01 -0.18 2.12
C THR A 36 2.43 -0.30 2.68
N TYR A 37 3.36 0.50 2.20
CA TYR A 37 4.74 0.49 2.69
C TYR A 37 4.86 1.02 4.12
N THR A 38 4.13 2.07 4.46
CA THR A 38 4.07 2.62 5.82
C THR A 38 3.48 1.59 6.80
N LEU A 39 2.42 0.90 6.40
CA LEU A 39 1.84 -0.19 7.20
C LEU A 39 2.79 -1.39 7.33
N TYR A 40 3.52 -1.72 6.26
CA TYR A 40 4.57 -2.74 6.30
C TYR A 40 5.62 -2.42 7.36
N LEU A 41 6.20 -1.23 7.34
CA LEU A 41 7.22 -0.83 8.31
C LEU A 41 6.66 -0.81 9.74
N LYS A 42 5.45 -0.29 9.93
CA LYS A 42 4.77 -0.26 11.23
C LYS A 42 4.53 -1.67 11.78
N THR A 43 4.07 -2.58 10.94
CA THR A 43 3.85 -3.99 11.32
C THR A 43 5.17 -4.69 11.65
N HIS A 44 6.21 -4.42 10.89
CA HIS A 44 7.56 -4.96 11.13
C HIS A 44 8.15 -4.44 12.44
N ASN A 45 8.00 -3.14 12.72
CA ASN A 45 8.35 -2.54 14.01
C ASN A 45 7.63 -3.26 15.16
N PHE A 46 6.33 -3.47 15.05
CA PHE A 46 5.54 -4.12 16.10
C PHE A 46 5.87 -5.60 16.25
N HIS A 47 6.18 -6.30 15.17
CA HIS A 47 6.71 -7.66 15.21
C HIS A 47 7.98 -7.75 16.06
N TRP A 48 8.91 -6.82 15.93
CA TRP A 48 10.13 -6.78 16.73
C TRP A 48 9.90 -6.42 18.18
N ASN A 49 9.02 -5.46 18.45
CA ASN A 49 8.95 -4.76 19.72
C ASN A 49 7.77 -5.18 20.61
N VAL A 50 6.88 -6.05 20.15
CA VAL A 50 5.76 -6.53 20.97
C VAL A 50 6.28 -7.32 22.16
N THR A 51 5.63 -7.15 23.32
CA THR A 51 5.91 -7.87 24.57
C THR A 51 4.62 -8.27 25.26
N GLY A 52 4.73 -9.09 26.30
CA GLY A 52 3.60 -9.48 27.14
C GLY A 52 3.13 -10.92 26.93
N PRO A 53 1.99 -11.29 27.56
CA PRO A 53 1.52 -12.68 27.57
C PRO A 53 1.23 -13.27 26.20
N MET A 54 0.87 -12.42 25.22
CA MET A 54 0.58 -12.82 23.84
C MET A 54 1.76 -12.65 22.90
N PHE A 55 2.96 -12.47 23.41
CA PHE A 55 4.16 -12.20 22.59
C PHE A 55 4.28 -13.14 21.40
N ASN A 56 4.30 -14.45 21.66
CA ASN A 56 4.54 -15.43 20.60
C ASN A 56 3.45 -15.40 19.52
N THR A 57 2.19 -15.31 19.92
CA THR A 57 1.05 -15.24 19.01
C THR A 57 1.12 -13.99 18.15
N LEU A 58 1.35 -12.83 18.73
CA LEU A 58 1.40 -11.55 18.02
C LEU A 58 2.66 -11.42 17.15
N HIS A 59 3.80 -11.87 17.65
CA HIS A 59 5.05 -11.88 16.89
C HIS A 59 4.89 -12.66 15.58
N LEU A 60 4.35 -13.86 15.64
CA LEU A 60 4.10 -14.70 14.46
C LEU A 60 2.98 -14.14 13.56
N MET A 61 1.93 -13.60 14.15
CA MET A 61 0.85 -12.95 13.37
C MET A 61 1.37 -11.74 12.59
N PHE A 62 2.13 -10.87 13.24
CA PHE A 62 2.71 -9.70 12.58
C PHE A 62 3.73 -10.08 11.50
N GLU A 63 4.48 -11.17 11.69
CA GLU A 63 5.36 -11.72 10.64
C GLU A 63 4.59 -12.12 9.38
N GLY A 64 3.49 -12.83 9.54
CA GLY A 64 2.60 -13.17 8.43
C GLY A 64 2.07 -11.92 7.72
N HIS A 65 1.69 -10.91 8.48
CA HIS A 65 1.14 -9.67 7.93
C HIS A 65 2.20 -8.85 7.19
N TYR A 66 3.40 -8.62 7.75
CA TYR A 66 4.40 -7.83 7.04
C TYR A 66 4.95 -8.57 5.80
N THR A 67 5.01 -9.88 5.84
CA THR A 67 5.43 -10.69 4.68
C THR A 67 4.43 -10.54 3.53
N GLU A 68 3.14 -10.58 3.82
CA GLU A 68 2.09 -10.35 2.84
C GLU A 68 2.15 -8.92 2.29
N LEU A 69 2.34 -7.92 3.15
CA LEU A 69 2.45 -6.51 2.76
C LEU A 69 3.67 -6.26 1.86
N ALA A 70 4.80 -6.93 2.12
CA ALA A 70 6.00 -6.82 1.27
C ALA A 70 5.72 -7.30 -0.16
N ALA A 71 5.01 -8.41 -0.31
CA ALA A 71 4.58 -8.90 -1.63
C ALA A 71 3.60 -7.93 -2.30
N ALA A 72 2.67 -7.36 -1.55
CA ALA A 72 1.71 -6.38 -2.05
C ALA A 72 2.37 -5.10 -2.56
N VAL A 73 3.39 -4.60 -1.86
CA VAL A 73 4.20 -3.43 -2.28
C VAL A 73 4.73 -3.64 -3.69
N ASP A 74 5.30 -4.80 -3.96
CA ASP A 74 5.88 -5.13 -5.27
C ASP A 74 4.81 -5.10 -6.37
N LEU A 75 3.69 -5.77 -6.15
CA LEU A 75 2.57 -5.81 -7.11
C LEU A 75 2.02 -4.42 -7.43
N ILE A 76 1.85 -3.56 -6.43
CA ILE A 76 1.34 -2.20 -6.61
C ILE A 76 2.35 -1.35 -7.39
N ALA A 77 3.63 -1.42 -7.01
CA ALA A 77 4.70 -0.67 -7.67
C ALA A 77 4.85 -1.09 -9.14
N GLU A 78 4.82 -2.38 -9.43
CA GLU A 78 4.89 -2.91 -10.80
C GLU A 78 3.66 -2.52 -11.64
N ARG A 79 2.48 -2.45 -11.04
CA ARG A 79 1.29 -1.94 -11.74
C ARG A 79 1.45 -0.48 -12.16
N ILE A 80 2.01 0.37 -11.28
CA ILE A 80 2.35 1.77 -11.63
C ILE A 80 3.31 1.79 -12.84
N ARG A 81 4.32 0.92 -12.84
CA ARG A 81 5.27 0.81 -13.94
C ARG A 81 4.61 0.34 -15.24
N ALA A 82 3.72 -0.62 -15.17
CA ALA A 82 2.96 -1.10 -16.33
C ALA A 82 2.06 -0.02 -16.94
N LEU A 83 1.58 0.93 -16.13
CA LEU A 83 0.83 2.10 -16.61
C LEU A 83 1.74 3.18 -17.22
N GLY A 84 3.06 3.04 -17.13
CA GLY A 84 4.03 3.92 -17.79
C GLY A 84 4.62 5.00 -16.89
N PHE A 85 4.48 4.91 -15.58
CA PHE A 85 4.95 5.92 -14.63
C PHE A 85 5.99 5.34 -13.67
N PRO A 86 6.90 6.17 -13.12
CA PRO A 86 7.80 5.71 -12.07
C PRO A 86 7.03 5.45 -10.78
N ALA A 87 7.36 4.36 -10.08
CA ALA A 87 6.85 4.11 -8.74
C ALA A 87 7.66 4.92 -7.71
N PRO A 88 7.01 5.60 -6.74
CA PRO A 88 7.74 6.26 -5.67
C PRO A 88 8.46 5.22 -4.81
N GLY A 89 9.69 5.52 -4.36
CA GLY A 89 10.53 4.55 -3.66
C GLY A 89 11.47 5.20 -2.66
N SER A 90 11.03 6.22 -1.93
CA SER A 90 11.80 6.81 -0.84
C SER A 90 10.92 7.08 0.37
N TYR A 91 11.50 7.02 1.58
CA TYR A 91 10.78 7.35 2.81
C TYR A 91 10.16 8.74 2.77
N LYS A 92 10.87 9.71 2.21
CA LYS A 92 10.38 11.08 2.08
C LYS A 92 9.16 11.19 1.16
N ALA A 93 9.14 10.43 0.06
CA ALA A 93 7.98 10.36 -0.82
C ALA A 93 6.80 9.69 -0.12
N TYR A 94 7.02 8.58 0.56
CA TYR A 94 5.98 7.89 1.31
C TYR A 94 5.41 8.72 2.45
N ALA A 95 6.25 9.45 3.19
CA ALA A 95 5.78 10.36 4.25
C ALA A 95 4.82 11.45 3.73
N ARG A 96 5.01 11.91 2.48
CA ARG A 96 4.11 12.90 1.87
C ARG A 96 2.81 12.30 1.34
N LEU A 97 2.84 11.06 0.90
CA LEU A 97 1.72 10.40 0.22
C LEU A 97 0.85 9.57 1.16
N SER A 98 1.43 9.04 2.24
CA SER A 98 0.72 8.15 3.15
C SER A 98 -0.32 8.87 4.00
N SER A 99 -1.45 8.20 4.20
CA SER A 99 -2.50 8.60 5.15
C SER A 99 -2.34 7.94 6.53
N ILE A 100 -1.33 7.07 6.70
CA ILE A 100 -1.07 6.33 7.93
C ILE A 100 -0.03 7.06 8.77
N GLU A 101 -0.35 7.31 10.03
CA GLU A 101 0.60 7.89 10.98
C GLU A 101 1.64 6.86 11.41
N GLU A 102 2.90 7.27 11.46
CA GLU A 102 3.98 6.46 12.01
C GLU A 102 3.85 6.32 13.53
N ALA A 103 4.29 5.20 14.07
CA ALA A 103 4.37 5.01 15.51
C ALA A 103 5.73 5.47 16.02
N GLU A 104 5.73 6.41 16.95
CA GLU A 104 6.91 6.80 17.72
C GLU A 104 6.94 6.02 19.04
N GLY A 105 8.13 5.57 19.45
CA GLY A 105 8.29 4.76 20.65
C GLY A 105 7.75 3.34 20.50
N VAL A 106 7.46 2.71 21.62
CA VAL A 106 6.96 1.32 21.68
C VAL A 106 5.60 1.32 22.41
N PRO A 107 4.48 1.26 21.67
CA PRO A 107 3.15 1.13 22.28
C PRO A 107 2.99 -0.20 23.02
N SER A 108 1.96 -0.32 23.86
CA SER A 108 1.55 -1.60 24.42
C SER A 108 1.08 -2.57 23.33
N ALA A 109 1.05 -3.85 23.59
CA ALA A 109 0.55 -4.85 22.64
C ALA A 109 -0.88 -4.55 22.18
N GLU A 110 -1.75 -4.14 23.07
CA GLU A 110 -3.14 -3.77 22.77
C GLU A 110 -3.20 -2.52 21.86
N GLU A 111 -2.41 -1.50 22.15
CA GLU A 111 -2.30 -0.30 21.30
C GLU A 111 -1.71 -0.62 19.92
N MET A 112 -0.73 -1.53 19.85
CA MET A 112 -0.21 -2.01 18.57
C MET A 112 -1.31 -2.62 17.71
N ILE A 113 -2.13 -3.51 18.29
CA ILE A 113 -3.27 -4.13 17.60
C ILE A 113 -4.23 -3.05 17.11
N ALA A 114 -4.62 -2.12 17.99
CA ALA A 114 -5.55 -1.04 17.64
C ALA A 114 -5.02 -0.15 16.52
N GLN A 115 -3.73 0.18 16.54
CA GLN A 115 -3.08 0.97 15.47
C GLN A 115 -3.03 0.19 14.14
N LEU A 116 -2.77 -1.11 14.19
CA LEU A 116 -2.76 -1.94 12.98
C LEU A 116 -4.16 -2.09 12.38
N VAL A 117 -5.23 -2.20 13.19
CA VAL A 117 -6.62 -2.14 12.70
C VAL A 117 -6.85 -0.86 11.91
N LYS A 118 -6.50 0.30 12.49
CA LYS A 118 -6.65 1.60 11.81
C LYS A 118 -5.82 1.67 10.52
N GLY A 119 -4.62 1.11 10.52
CA GLY A 119 -3.76 1.04 9.35
C GLY A 119 -4.37 0.20 8.22
N GLN A 120 -4.89 -0.98 8.54
CA GLN A 120 -5.57 -1.83 7.55
C GLN A 120 -6.79 -1.12 6.94
N GLU A 121 -7.60 -0.49 7.78
CA GLU A 121 -8.76 0.27 7.32
C GLU A 121 -8.39 1.50 6.48
N ALA A 122 -7.27 2.17 6.79
CA ALA A 122 -6.76 3.29 6.00
C ALA A 122 -6.38 2.84 4.58
N VAL A 123 -5.69 1.72 4.44
CA VAL A 123 -5.37 1.15 3.11
C VAL A 123 -6.63 0.85 2.30
N VAL A 124 -7.67 0.29 2.93
CA VAL A 124 -8.97 0.04 2.27
C VAL A 124 -9.59 1.34 1.78
N ARG A 125 -9.62 2.38 2.62
CA ARG A 125 -10.17 3.69 2.22
C ARG A 125 -9.40 4.30 1.06
N THR A 126 -8.07 4.24 1.09
CA THR A 126 -7.23 4.73 -0.01
C THR A 126 -7.48 3.96 -1.29
N ALA A 127 -7.56 2.63 -1.25
CA ALA A 127 -7.89 1.80 -2.40
C ALA A 127 -9.24 2.20 -3.03
N ARG A 128 -10.26 2.45 -2.21
CA ARG A 128 -11.58 2.89 -2.69
C ARG A 128 -11.53 4.22 -3.42
N THR A 129 -10.64 5.13 -3.07
CA THR A 129 -10.51 6.42 -3.77
C THR A 129 -9.98 6.30 -5.20
N VAL A 130 -9.38 5.16 -5.56
CA VAL A 130 -8.81 4.94 -6.90
C VAL A 130 -9.85 4.41 -7.88
N PHE A 131 -10.89 3.73 -7.42
CA PHE A 131 -11.91 3.09 -8.26
C PHE A 131 -12.58 4.02 -9.27
N PRO A 132 -12.98 5.26 -8.96
CA PRO A 132 -13.63 6.11 -9.96
C PRO A 132 -12.79 6.33 -11.22
N ALA A 133 -11.48 6.48 -11.08
CA ALA A 133 -10.58 6.61 -12.24
C ALA A 133 -10.42 5.28 -12.99
N VAL A 134 -10.34 4.19 -12.26
CA VAL A 134 -10.20 2.82 -12.79
C VAL A 134 -11.44 2.42 -13.60
N GLU A 135 -12.63 2.64 -13.04
CA GLU A 135 -13.91 2.33 -13.69
C GLU A 135 -14.11 3.18 -14.96
N ARG A 136 -13.83 4.47 -14.89
CA ARG A 136 -13.92 5.36 -16.07
C ARG A 136 -13.00 4.90 -17.20
N ALA A 137 -11.82 4.43 -16.86
CA ALA A 137 -10.83 3.97 -17.84
C ALA A 137 -11.07 2.54 -18.35
N GLY A 138 -11.93 1.76 -17.69
CA GLY A 138 -12.08 0.32 -17.95
C GLY A 138 -10.80 -0.45 -17.65
N ASP A 139 -10.04 -0.05 -16.62
CA ASP A 139 -8.79 -0.70 -16.23
C ASP A 139 -9.06 -1.91 -15.32
N GLU A 140 -9.49 -3.00 -15.93
CA GLU A 140 -9.81 -4.25 -15.23
C GLU A 140 -8.64 -4.82 -14.42
N PRO A 141 -7.37 -4.82 -14.89
CA PRO A 141 -6.27 -5.32 -14.09
C PRO A 141 -6.03 -4.50 -12.80
N THR A 142 -6.20 -3.19 -12.85
CA THR A 142 -6.11 -2.37 -11.62
C THR A 142 -7.33 -2.59 -10.73
N ALA A 143 -8.52 -2.71 -11.29
CA ALA A 143 -9.74 -3.04 -10.52
C ALA A 143 -9.56 -4.36 -9.74
N ASP A 144 -9.04 -5.38 -10.38
CA ASP A 144 -8.78 -6.69 -9.75
C ASP A 144 -7.73 -6.56 -8.62
N LEU A 145 -6.63 -5.87 -8.86
CA LEU A 145 -5.63 -5.60 -7.83
C LEU A 145 -6.23 -4.89 -6.61
N LEU A 146 -7.00 -3.84 -6.82
CA LEU A 146 -7.65 -3.09 -5.74
C LEU A 146 -8.64 -3.98 -4.97
N THR A 147 -9.43 -4.78 -5.66
CA THR A 147 -10.39 -5.71 -5.05
C THR A 147 -9.69 -6.72 -4.16
N GLN A 148 -8.62 -7.32 -4.64
CA GLN A 148 -7.83 -8.27 -3.85
C GLN A 148 -7.21 -7.60 -2.63
N ARG A 149 -6.67 -6.39 -2.77
CA ARG A 149 -6.10 -5.65 -1.65
C ARG A 149 -7.15 -5.35 -0.58
N MET A 150 -8.29 -4.85 -0.97
CA MET A 150 -9.39 -4.57 -0.01
C MET A 150 -9.82 -5.83 0.74
N GLN A 151 -9.99 -6.95 0.03
CA GLN A 151 -10.37 -8.21 0.65
C GLN A 151 -9.37 -8.67 1.72
N VAL A 152 -8.08 -8.60 1.42
CA VAL A 152 -7.01 -8.97 2.36
C VAL A 152 -7.01 -8.05 3.59
N HIS A 153 -7.06 -6.74 3.37
CA HIS A 153 -7.00 -5.76 4.46
C HIS A 153 -8.26 -5.79 5.34
N GLU A 154 -9.44 -5.96 4.77
CA GLU A 154 -10.69 -6.07 5.53
C GLU A 154 -10.69 -7.34 6.41
N LYS A 155 -10.23 -8.47 5.87
CA LYS A 155 -10.07 -9.71 6.65
C LYS A 155 -9.05 -9.54 7.77
N THR A 156 -7.90 -8.97 7.49
CA THR A 156 -6.84 -8.74 8.49
C THR A 156 -7.33 -7.81 9.60
N ALA A 157 -8.04 -6.73 9.25
CA ALA A 157 -8.64 -5.82 10.22
C ALA A 157 -9.65 -6.53 11.12
N TRP A 158 -10.50 -7.38 10.56
CA TRP A 158 -11.44 -8.19 11.34
C TRP A 158 -10.70 -9.10 12.34
N MET A 159 -9.69 -9.83 11.89
CA MET A 159 -8.93 -10.73 12.76
C MET A 159 -8.22 -9.97 13.88
N LEU A 160 -7.65 -8.80 13.60
CA LEU A 160 -7.01 -7.95 14.61
C LEU A 160 -8.03 -7.39 15.62
N ARG A 161 -9.19 -6.92 15.17
CA ARG A 161 -10.26 -6.43 16.07
C ARG A 161 -10.71 -7.51 17.04
N SER A 162 -10.80 -8.76 16.58
CA SER A 162 -11.22 -9.88 17.42
C SER A 162 -10.27 -10.15 18.60
N LEU A 163 -9.06 -9.61 18.58
CA LEU A 163 -8.13 -9.68 19.70
C LEU A 163 -8.37 -8.59 20.76
N LEU A 164 -9.21 -7.61 20.48
CA LEU A 164 -9.53 -6.48 21.35
C LEU A 164 -10.89 -6.64 22.06
N GLU A 165 -11.64 -7.69 21.74
CA GLU A 165 -12.94 -8.06 22.34
C GLU A 165 -12.73 -9.00 23.59
#